data_8dafcdce93e318eee524e3c5b220caa2
#
_entry.id   8dafcdce93e318eee524e3c5b220caa2
#
_cell.length_a   1.000
_cell.length_b   1.000
_cell.length_c   1.000
_cell.angle_alpha   90.00
_cell.angle_beta   90.00
_cell.angle_gamma   90.00
#
_symmetry.space_group_name_H-M   'P 1'
#
loop_
_entity.id
_entity.type
_entity.pdbx_description
1 polymer ?
#
loop_
_entity_poly.entity_id
_entity_poly.type
_entity_poly.pdbx_seq_one_letter_code
_entity_poly.pdbx_strand_id
1 'polypeptide(L)'
;MKNKPEQLSLHQQQYIETIYSLSLKEEHAHTKEIAEELNIRMPSVTEALRTLSNMGLINYQVRQAVTLTDKGWDIGRELNKRHAVVATFFTEVLGVDAENAEKYACKVEHVIDDKLRKRLSDFVRFMKEDINMDAKDQLINFKKNSRI
;
A
#
# COMPACT_ATOMS: atom_id res chain seq x y z
N MET A 1 -10.82 -18.84 6.46
CA MET A 1 -10.27 -17.65 7.14
C MET A 1 -9.73 -16.71 6.08
N LYS A 2 -10.09 -15.46 6.11
CA LYS A 2 -9.44 -14.47 5.22
C LYS A 2 -8.02 -14.24 5.71
N ASN A 3 -7.05 -14.35 4.81
CA ASN A 3 -5.66 -14.01 5.08
C ASN A 3 -5.57 -12.50 5.34
N LYS A 4 -5.09 -12.11 6.50
CA LYS A 4 -5.05 -10.70 6.91
C LYS A 4 -3.62 -10.20 7.01
N PRO A 5 -3.37 -8.96 6.52
CA PRO A 5 -2.05 -8.31 6.64
C PRO A 5 -1.53 -8.20 8.08
N GLU A 6 -2.43 -8.03 9.06
CA GLU A 6 -2.05 -7.87 10.48
C GLU A 6 -1.28 -9.06 11.08
N GLN A 7 -1.27 -10.19 10.39
CA GLN A 7 -0.48 -11.36 10.79
C GLN A 7 0.99 -11.26 10.37
N LEU A 8 1.34 -10.24 9.59
CA LEU A 8 2.67 -9.98 9.07
C LEU A 8 3.35 -8.84 9.81
N SER A 9 4.68 -8.92 9.97
CA SER A 9 5.47 -7.76 10.39
C SER A 9 5.41 -6.63 9.36
N LEU A 10 5.71 -5.40 9.77
CA LEU A 10 5.76 -4.25 8.85
C LEU A 10 6.67 -4.51 7.65
N HIS A 11 7.85 -5.07 7.87
CA HIS A 11 8.77 -5.41 6.78
C HIS A 11 8.19 -6.46 5.83
N GLN A 12 7.52 -7.49 6.36
CA GLN A 12 6.87 -8.51 5.52
C GLN A 12 5.74 -7.91 4.69
N GLN A 13 4.96 -6.98 5.26
CA GLN A 13 3.94 -6.25 4.52
C GLN A 13 4.56 -5.45 3.37
N GLN A 14 5.63 -4.69 3.62
CA GLN A 14 6.34 -3.93 2.59
C GLN A 14 6.86 -4.82 1.45
N TYR A 15 7.42 -5.99 1.76
CA TYR A 15 7.85 -6.93 0.73
C TYR A 15 6.68 -7.43 -0.12
N ILE A 16 5.58 -7.86 0.51
CA ILE A 16 4.40 -8.35 -0.23
C ILE A 16 3.82 -7.24 -1.10
N GLU A 17 3.73 -6.02 -0.60
CA GLU A 17 3.24 -4.86 -1.34
C GLU A 17 4.11 -4.54 -2.56
N THR A 18 5.43 -4.54 -2.39
CA THR A 18 6.38 -4.33 -3.48
C THR A 18 6.26 -5.44 -4.54
N ILE A 19 6.23 -6.71 -4.13
CA ILE A 19 6.05 -7.85 -5.06
C ILE A 19 4.70 -7.74 -5.77
N TYR A 20 3.63 -7.37 -5.06
CA TYR A 20 2.30 -7.16 -5.63
C TYR A 20 2.31 -6.07 -6.69
N SER A 21 2.89 -4.91 -6.40
CA SER A 21 3.00 -3.79 -7.33
C SER A 21 3.79 -4.14 -8.59
N LEU A 22 4.92 -4.83 -8.45
CA LEU A 22 5.72 -5.31 -9.58
C LEU A 22 4.95 -6.36 -10.39
N SER A 23 4.28 -7.30 -9.72
CA SER A 23 3.51 -8.36 -10.38
C SER A 23 2.27 -7.86 -11.14
N LEU A 24 1.74 -6.68 -10.80
CA LEU A 24 0.68 -6.04 -11.59
C LEU A 24 1.16 -5.58 -12.97
N LYS A 25 2.48 -5.34 -13.13
CA LYS A 25 3.08 -4.90 -14.39
C LYS A 25 3.51 -6.07 -15.26
N GLU A 26 4.17 -7.08 -14.68
CA GLU A 26 4.84 -8.16 -15.41
C GLU A 26 4.49 -9.58 -14.95
N GLU A 27 3.45 -9.72 -14.11
CA GLU A 27 2.99 -10.98 -13.49
C GLU A 27 4.00 -11.65 -12.55
N HIS A 28 5.20 -11.10 -12.41
CA HIS A 28 6.26 -11.58 -11.52
C HIS A 28 7.16 -10.42 -11.09
N ALA A 29 8.04 -10.67 -10.14
CA ALA A 29 9.06 -9.74 -9.70
C ALA A 29 10.45 -10.41 -9.69
N HIS A 30 11.50 -9.63 -9.85
CA HIS A 30 12.86 -10.11 -9.67
C HIS A 30 13.47 -9.60 -8.37
N THR A 31 14.32 -10.42 -7.75
CA THR A 31 15.00 -10.07 -6.49
C THR A 31 15.73 -8.73 -6.57
N LYS A 32 16.33 -8.41 -7.73
CA LYS A 32 17.01 -7.12 -7.95
C LYS A 32 16.05 -5.94 -7.94
N GLU A 33 14.91 -6.05 -8.61
CA GLU A 33 13.88 -4.99 -8.64
C GLU A 33 13.31 -4.73 -7.25
N ILE A 34 13.05 -5.80 -6.48
CA ILE A 34 12.61 -5.69 -5.08
C ILE A 34 13.66 -4.97 -4.24
N ALA A 35 14.94 -5.30 -4.41
CA ALA A 35 16.05 -4.67 -3.71
C ALA A 35 16.17 -3.16 -4.02
N GLU A 36 16.03 -2.81 -5.30
CA GLU A 36 16.06 -1.42 -5.77
C GLU A 36 14.86 -0.62 -5.24
N GLU A 37 13.64 -1.15 -5.36
CA GLU A 37 12.41 -0.49 -4.92
C GLU A 37 12.39 -0.24 -3.41
N LEU A 38 12.85 -1.20 -2.61
CA LEU A 38 12.93 -1.08 -1.15
C LEU A 38 14.22 -0.41 -0.66
N ASN A 39 15.18 -0.13 -1.54
CA ASN A 39 16.51 0.37 -1.20
C ASN A 39 17.22 -0.50 -0.14
N ILE A 40 17.18 -1.82 -0.33
CA ILE A 40 17.73 -2.84 0.58
C ILE A 40 18.76 -3.69 -0.17
N ARG A 41 19.76 -4.19 0.56
CA ARG A 41 20.81 -5.05 -0.03
C ARG A 41 20.24 -6.41 -0.44
N MET A 42 20.70 -6.93 -1.59
CA MET A 42 20.30 -8.22 -2.15
C MET A 42 20.31 -9.41 -1.16
N PRO A 43 21.31 -9.59 -0.29
CA PRO A 43 21.31 -10.68 0.69
C PRO A 43 20.12 -10.62 1.65
N SER A 44 19.74 -9.41 2.12
CA SER A 44 18.60 -9.21 3.02
C SER A 44 17.28 -9.50 2.30
N VAL A 45 17.17 -9.12 1.03
CA VAL A 45 16.01 -9.46 0.20
C VAL A 45 15.88 -10.97 0.06
N THR A 46 16.98 -11.67 -0.27
CA THR A 46 17.00 -13.13 -0.42
C THR A 46 16.51 -13.84 0.85
N GLU A 47 16.93 -13.39 2.01
CA GLU A 47 16.52 -13.95 3.30
C GLU A 47 15.02 -13.71 3.56
N ALA A 48 14.54 -12.49 3.30
CA ALA A 48 13.13 -12.15 3.44
C ALA A 48 12.25 -12.98 2.48
N LEU A 49 12.68 -13.17 1.23
CA LEU A 49 11.96 -13.98 0.25
C LEU A 49 11.87 -15.45 0.68
N ARG A 50 12.93 -16.01 1.26
CA ARG A 50 12.89 -17.37 1.84
C ARG A 50 11.84 -17.46 2.95
N THR A 51 11.82 -16.48 3.85
CA THR A 51 10.83 -16.42 4.94
C THR A 51 9.41 -16.36 4.41
N LEU A 52 9.13 -15.47 3.45
CA LEU A 52 7.81 -15.33 2.84
C LEU A 52 7.39 -16.60 2.06
N SER A 53 8.34 -17.26 1.41
CA SER A 53 8.11 -18.54 0.74
C SER A 53 7.74 -19.64 1.72
N ASN A 54 8.44 -19.73 2.85
CA ASN A 54 8.12 -20.67 3.93
C ASN A 54 6.75 -20.41 4.56
N MET A 55 6.29 -19.16 4.55
CA MET A 55 4.94 -18.78 4.98
C MET A 55 3.85 -19.08 3.94
N GLY A 56 4.24 -19.56 2.75
CA GLY A 56 3.33 -19.86 1.65
C GLY A 56 2.72 -18.63 1.00
N LEU A 57 3.41 -17.49 1.02
CA LEU A 57 2.94 -16.23 0.44
C LEU A 57 3.47 -15.98 -0.96
N ILE A 58 4.62 -16.52 -1.27
CA ILE A 58 5.28 -16.41 -2.57
C ILE A 58 5.85 -17.75 -3.01
N ASN A 59 6.02 -17.91 -4.31
CA ASN A 59 6.84 -18.95 -4.91
C ASN A 59 8.21 -18.33 -5.18
N TYR A 60 9.26 -18.87 -4.57
CA TYR A 60 10.60 -18.37 -4.68
C TYR A 60 11.62 -19.48 -4.78
N GLN A 61 12.47 -19.40 -5.81
CA GLN A 61 13.68 -20.19 -5.96
C GLN A 61 14.84 -19.25 -6.33
N VAL A 62 16.03 -19.56 -5.83
CA VAL A 62 17.22 -18.74 -6.10
C VAL A 62 17.45 -18.58 -7.61
N ARG A 63 17.65 -17.35 -8.07
CA ARG A 63 17.84 -16.97 -9.48
C ARG A 63 16.61 -17.14 -10.38
N GLN A 64 15.44 -17.37 -9.81
CA GLN A 64 14.18 -17.37 -10.54
C GLN A 64 13.33 -16.14 -10.22
N ALA A 65 12.34 -15.90 -11.06
CA ALA A 65 11.33 -14.88 -10.78
C ALA A 65 10.51 -15.24 -9.53
N VAL A 66 10.11 -14.22 -8.81
CA VAL A 66 9.26 -14.31 -7.63
C VAL A 66 7.81 -14.12 -8.06
N THR A 67 6.93 -15.03 -7.69
CA THR A 67 5.48 -14.89 -7.91
C THR A 67 4.71 -14.99 -6.62
N LEU A 68 3.56 -14.32 -6.54
CA LEU A 68 2.65 -14.44 -5.39
C LEU A 68 1.83 -15.73 -5.48
N THR A 69 1.60 -16.37 -4.35
CA THR A 69 0.54 -17.38 -4.22
C THR A 69 -0.83 -16.70 -4.13
N ASP A 70 -1.92 -17.47 -4.21
CA ASP A 70 -3.27 -16.90 -4.01
C ASP A 70 -3.38 -16.16 -2.69
N LYS A 71 -2.78 -16.71 -1.63
CA LYS A 71 -2.70 -16.08 -0.31
C LYS A 71 -1.91 -14.77 -0.35
N GLY A 72 -0.79 -14.75 -1.08
CA GLY A 72 0.02 -13.54 -1.27
C GLY A 72 -0.75 -12.47 -2.05
N TRP A 73 -1.46 -12.85 -3.10
CA TRP A 73 -2.32 -11.95 -3.87
C TRP A 73 -3.43 -11.32 -3.03
N ASP A 74 -4.08 -12.09 -2.17
CA ASP A 74 -5.14 -11.57 -1.28
C ASP A 74 -4.60 -10.54 -0.30
N ILE A 75 -3.44 -10.82 0.32
CA ILE A 75 -2.78 -9.89 1.24
C ILE A 75 -2.32 -8.64 0.50
N GLY A 76 -1.66 -8.78 -0.66
CA GLY A 76 -1.19 -7.66 -1.46
C GLY A 76 -2.33 -6.75 -1.91
N ARG A 77 -3.45 -7.33 -2.33
CA ARG A 77 -4.67 -6.58 -2.68
C ARG A 77 -5.22 -5.78 -1.51
N GLU A 78 -5.23 -6.36 -0.31
CA GLU A 78 -5.72 -5.68 0.89
C GLU A 78 -4.80 -4.54 1.31
N LEU A 79 -3.48 -4.74 1.27
CA LEU A 79 -2.48 -3.69 1.51
C LEU A 79 -2.64 -2.54 0.51
N ASN A 80 -2.75 -2.85 -0.78
CA ASN A 80 -2.95 -1.86 -1.83
C ASN A 80 -4.25 -1.04 -1.63
N LYS A 81 -5.33 -1.66 -1.15
CA LYS A 81 -6.56 -0.94 -0.80
C LYS A 81 -6.35 0.03 0.37
N ARG A 82 -5.60 -0.35 1.39
CA ARG A 82 -5.26 0.52 2.53
C ARG A 82 -4.46 1.71 2.06
N HIS A 83 -3.42 1.48 1.29
CA HIS A 83 -2.60 2.52 0.68
C HIS A 83 -3.46 3.52 -0.11
N ALA A 84 -4.27 3.03 -1.04
CA ALA A 84 -5.11 3.87 -1.89
C ALA A 84 -6.09 4.76 -1.09
N VAL A 85 -6.71 4.23 -0.03
CA VAL A 85 -7.61 5.01 0.82
C VAL A 85 -6.86 6.14 1.53
N VAL A 86 -5.68 5.87 2.08
CA VAL A 86 -4.87 6.86 2.79
C VAL A 86 -4.34 7.93 1.82
N ALA A 87 -3.79 7.52 0.68
CA ALA A 87 -3.31 8.44 -0.35
C ALA A 87 -4.44 9.35 -0.85
N THR A 88 -5.62 8.79 -1.12
CA THR A 88 -6.79 9.55 -1.54
C THR A 88 -7.24 10.54 -0.46
N PHE A 89 -7.24 10.16 0.80
CA PHE A 89 -7.54 11.09 1.90
C PHE A 89 -6.56 12.27 1.91
N PHE A 90 -5.28 12.02 1.76
CA PHE A 90 -4.27 13.07 1.74
C PHE A 90 -4.43 14.02 0.54
N THR A 91 -4.69 13.49 -0.65
CA THR A 91 -4.86 14.33 -1.84
C THR A 91 -6.21 15.04 -1.87
N GLU A 92 -7.31 14.31 -1.71
CA GLU A 92 -8.66 14.82 -1.93
C GLU A 92 -9.19 15.65 -0.76
N VAL A 93 -8.84 15.31 0.47
CA VAL A 93 -9.29 16.02 1.67
C VAL A 93 -8.28 17.06 2.11
N LEU A 94 -7.02 16.69 2.27
CA LEU A 94 -6.00 17.59 2.81
C LEU A 94 -5.30 18.44 1.74
N GLY A 95 -5.43 18.11 0.46
CA GLY A 95 -4.80 18.85 -0.63
C GLY A 95 -3.28 18.66 -0.72
N VAL A 96 -2.77 17.55 -0.17
CA VAL A 96 -1.36 17.17 -0.31
C VAL A 96 -1.10 16.80 -1.77
N ASP A 97 0.03 17.21 -2.33
CA ASP A 97 0.40 16.80 -3.69
C ASP A 97 0.58 15.29 -3.79
N ALA A 98 0.40 14.73 -4.98
CA ALA A 98 0.37 13.29 -5.21
C ALA A 98 1.67 12.59 -4.77
N GLU A 99 2.83 13.19 -5.00
CA GLU A 99 4.12 12.60 -4.66
C GLU A 99 4.29 12.45 -3.14
N ASN A 100 3.97 13.50 -2.40
CA ASN A 100 4.03 13.48 -0.93
C ASN A 100 2.91 12.61 -0.33
N ALA A 101 1.71 12.62 -0.92
CA ALA A 101 0.62 11.75 -0.49
C ALA A 101 1.00 10.27 -0.57
N GLU A 102 1.63 9.84 -1.65
CA GLU A 102 2.17 8.47 -1.79
C GLU A 102 3.20 8.15 -0.71
N LYS A 103 4.17 9.04 -0.49
CA LYS A 103 5.20 8.86 0.55
C LYS A 103 4.61 8.76 1.95
N TYR A 104 3.62 9.59 2.27
CA TYR A 104 2.96 9.56 3.58
C TYR A 104 2.07 8.33 3.73
N ALA A 105 1.34 7.95 2.68
CA ALA A 105 0.50 6.77 2.69
C ALA A 105 1.30 5.50 3.00
N CYS A 106 2.45 5.30 2.34
CA CYS A 106 3.37 4.19 2.60
C CYS A 106 3.79 4.05 4.07
N LYS A 107 3.88 5.17 4.79
CA LYS A 107 4.29 5.15 6.21
C LYS A 107 3.12 4.88 7.15
N VAL A 108 1.92 5.35 6.79
CA VAL A 108 0.75 5.38 7.67
C VAL A 108 -0.11 4.13 7.51
N GLU A 109 -0.24 3.57 6.31
CA GLU A 109 -1.14 2.46 6.01
C GLU A 109 -0.93 1.22 6.87
N HIS A 110 0.32 0.95 7.27
CA HIS A 110 0.68 -0.23 8.06
C HIS A 110 0.23 -0.16 9.52
N VAL A 111 -0.06 1.05 10.03
CA VAL A 111 -0.54 1.26 11.40
C VAL A 111 -2.06 1.46 11.46
N ILE A 112 -2.72 1.53 10.31
CA ILE A 112 -4.17 1.69 10.19
C ILE A 112 -4.84 0.31 10.19
N ASP A 113 -5.75 0.08 11.16
CA ASP A 113 -6.58 -1.10 11.19
C ASP A 113 -7.77 -1.01 10.19
N ASP A 114 -8.46 -2.12 9.99
CA ASP A 114 -9.62 -2.18 9.08
C ASP A 114 -10.75 -1.23 9.49
N LYS A 115 -10.91 -0.97 10.79
CA LYS A 115 -11.95 -0.08 11.30
C LYS A 115 -11.67 1.37 10.91
N LEU A 116 -10.44 1.84 11.11
CA LEU A 116 -10.02 3.18 10.73
C LEU A 116 -9.99 3.33 9.20
N ARG A 117 -9.49 2.32 8.47
CA ARG A 117 -9.51 2.30 7.00
C ARG A 117 -10.94 2.50 6.47
N LYS A 118 -11.91 1.75 7.03
CA LYS A 118 -13.32 1.88 6.64
C LYS A 118 -13.85 3.30 6.90
N ARG A 119 -13.54 3.89 8.06
CA ARG A 119 -13.95 5.26 8.40
C ARG A 119 -13.35 6.29 7.44
N LEU A 120 -12.07 6.16 7.09
CA LEU A 120 -11.44 7.03 6.10
C LEU A 120 -12.10 6.90 4.72
N SER A 121 -12.38 5.68 4.28
CA SER A 121 -13.08 5.43 3.01
C SER A 121 -14.47 6.04 2.98
N ASP A 122 -15.25 5.85 4.04
CA ASP A 122 -16.59 6.42 4.18
C ASP A 122 -16.53 7.96 4.18
N PHE A 123 -15.55 8.55 4.86
CA PHE A 123 -15.36 10.00 4.89
C PHE A 123 -14.95 10.57 3.52
N VAL A 124 -14.02 9.94 2.82
CA VAL A 124 -13.64 10.36 1.46
C VAL A 124 -14.84 10.31 0.52
N ARG A 125 -15.66 9.27 0.60
CA ARG A 125 -16.89 9.17 -0.19
C ARG A 125 -17.86 10.29 0.15
N PHE A 126 -18.13 10.54 1.42
CA PHE A 126 -18.97 11.67 1.87
C PHE A 126 -18.48 13.00 1.31
N MET A 127 -17.17 13.26 1.35
CA MET A 127 -16.57 14.49 0.82
C MET A 127 -16.72 14.63 -0.70
N LYS A 128 -16.83 13.53 -1.43
CA LYS A 128 -17.01 13.55 -2.90
C LYS A 128 -18.46 13.65 -3.33
N GLU A 129 -19.34 12.94 -2.65
CA GLU A 129 -20.71 12.69 -3.12
C GLU A 129 -21.78 13.49 -2.34
N ASP A 130 -21.64 13.55 -1.03
CA ASP A 130 -22.71 14.01 -0.12
C ASP A 130 -22.50 15.43 0.43
N ILE A 131 -21.30 15.98 0.31
CA ILE A 131 -21.00 17.32 0.85
C ILE A 131 -21.72 18.41 0.05
N ASN A 132 -22.32 19.37 0.71
CA ASN A 132 -22.99 20.49 0.05
C ASN A 132 -21.99 21.45 -0.62
N MET A 133 -22.49 22.33 -1.51
CA MET A 133 -21.65 23.25 -2.30
C MET A 133 -20.82 24.21 -1.44
N ASP A 134 -21.40 24.76 -0.39
CA ASP A 134 -20.68 25.71 0.48
C ASP A 134 -19.51 25.05 1.18
N ALA A 135 -19.69 23.82 1.66
CA ALA A 135 -18.62 23.05 2.29
C ALA A 135 -17.56 22.58 1.28
N LYS A 136 -17.95 22.28 0.02
CA LYS A 136 -16.98 22.02 -1.07
C LYS A 136 -16.11 23.23 -1.34
N ASP A 137 -16.68 24.42 -1.40
CA ASP A 137 -15.94 25.67 -1.61
C ASP A 137 -14.98 25.96 -0.44
N GLN A 138 -15.41 25.73 0.79
CA GLN A 138 -14.55 25.83 1.97
C GLN A 138 -13.38 24.84 1.91
N LEU A 139 -13.61 23.60 1.50
CA LEU A 139 -12.57 22.60 1.33
C LEU A 139 -11.57 23.00 0.24
N ILE A 140 -12.06 23.50 -0.90
CA ILE A 140 -11.22 24.00 -2.00
C ILE A 140 -10.34 25.14 -1.50
N ASN A 141 -10.89 26.08 -0.74
CA ASN A 141 -10.14 27.19 -0.17
C ASN A 141 -9.09 26.71 0.84
N PHE A 142 -9.43 25.75 1.70
CA PHE A 142 -8.47 25.12 2.60
C PHE A 142 -7.30 24.50 1.85
N LYS A 143 -7.55 23.68 0.82
CA LYS A 143 -6.52 23.05 0.01
C LYS A 143 -5.60 24.04 -0.72
N LYS A 144 -6.15 25.17 -1.19
CA LYS A 144 -5.37 26.22 -1.86
C LYS A 144 -4.44 26.96 -0.91
N ASN A 145 -4.87 27.15 0.36
CA ASN A 145 -4.14 27.93 1.35
C ASN A 145 -3.18 27.08 2.20
N SER A 146 -3.35 25.77 2.21
CA SER A 146 -2.55 24.80 2.97
C SER A 146 -1.58 24.09 2.03
N ARG A 147 -0.61 24.81 1.48
CA ARG A 147 0.46 24.18 0.70
C ARG A 147 1.48 23.55 1.66
N ILE A 148 1.52 22.24 1.69
CA ILE A 148 2.64 21.46 2.21
C ILE A 148 3.41 20.93 1.00
#